data_051441624237f5898b04bb28f07534e4
#
_entry.id   051441624237f5898b04bb28f07534e4
#
_cell.length_a   1.000
_cell.length_b   1.000
_cell.length_c   1.000
_cell.angle_alpha   90.00
_cell.angle_beta   90.00
_cell.angle_gamma   90.00
#
_symmetry.space_group_name_H-M   'P 1'
#
loop_
_entity.id
_entity.type
_entity.pdbx_description
1 polymer ?
#
loop_
_entity_poly.entity_id
_entity_poly.type
_entity_poly.pdbx_seq_one_letter_code
_entity_poly.pdbx_strand_id
1 'polypeptide(L)'
;MDGAPVVAITGMTFHDLIGTRYQQGVDTTKLMQDVALYNVEVTGPEHAVLVTNRACRVALGDRGVAHLTVSKDTQMMRLATDKRSMGNPGARTSSSWMQVVNQPPLDQLRAAADALNSGRKVAILVGQGP
;
A
#
# COMPACT_ATOMS: atom_id res chain seq x y z
N MET A 1 3.93 -7.83 13.23
CA MET A 1 3.29 -7.70 11.91
C MET A 1 3.89 -8.74 11.01
N ASP A 2 3.09 -9.53 10.32
CA ASP A 2 3.56 -10.73 9.62
C ASP A 2 4.06 -10.46 8.19
N GLY A 3 4.24 -9.19 7.82
CA GLY A 3 4.65 -8.81 6.47
C GLY A 3 3.67 -9.25 5.36
N ALA A 4 2.39 -9.39 5.70
CA ALA A 4 1.37 -9.72 4.72
C ALA A 4 1.02 -8.47 3.87
N PRO A 5 1.00 -8.58 2.53
CA PRO A 5 0.55 -7.49 1.69
C PRO A 5 -0.96 -7.31 1.79
N VAL A 6 -1.41 -6.15 2.23
CA VAL A 6 -2.83 -5.86 2.44
C VAL A 6 -3.21 -4.54 1.77
N VAL A 7 -4.27 -4.55 0.99
CA VAL A 7 -4.95 -3.32 0.56
C VAL A 7 -6.26 -3.21 1.31
N ALA A 8 -6.32 -2.26 2.23
CA ALA A 8 -7.52 -1.96 3.00
C ALA A 8 -8.31 -0.84 2.30
N ILE A 9 -9.61 -1.04 2.13
CA ILE A 9 -10.50 -0.03 1.55
C ILE A 9 -11.59 0.27 2.55
N THR A 10 -11.74 1.53 2.94
CA THR A 10 -12.79 1.98 3.85
C THR A 10 -13.73 2.96 3.16
N GLY A 11 -15.01 2.85 3.51
CA GLY A 11 -15.98 3.87 3.16
C GLY A 11 -15.88 5.09 4.08
N MET A 12 -16.32 6.23 3.59
CA MET A 12 -16.49 7.44 4.34
C MET A 12 -17.84 8.07 4.02
N THR A 13 -18.31 9.00 4.82
CA THR A 13 -19.52 9.80 4.55
C THR A 13 -19.43 10.52 3.19
N PHE A 14 -20.46 11.23 2.79
CA PHE A 14 -20.44 12.07 1.58
C PHE A 14 -19.32 13.12 1.69
N HIS A 15 -18.68 13.44 0.56
CA HIS A 15 -17.51 14.33 0.53
C HIS A 15 -17.81 15.73 1.13
N ASP A 16 -19.01 16.27 0.90
CA ASP A 16 -19.45 17.57 1.39
C ASP A 16 -19.86 17.58 2.89
N LEU A 17 -19.93 16.41 3.52
CA LEU A 17 -20.20 16.24 4.95
C LEU A 17 -18.94 15.92 5.76
N ILE A 18 -17.79 15.78 5.13
CA ILE A 18 -16.54 15.53 5.82
C ILE A 18 -16.21 16.70 6.77
N GLY A 19 -15.92 16.38 8.03
CA GLY A 19 -15.60 17.38 9.05
C GLY A 19 -16.81 18.04 9.74
N THR A 20 -18.05 17.76 9.32
CA THR A 20 -19.27 18.33 9.92
C THR A 20 -19.79 17.56 11.15
N ARG A 21 -19.11 16.51 11.60
CA ARG A 21 -19.58 15.57 12.63
C ARG A 21 -20.86 14.82 12.24
N TYR A 22 -21.07 14.63 10.94
CA TYR A 22 -22.16 13.82 10.44
C TYR A 22 -22.03 12.37 10.92
N GLN A 23 -23.15 11.63 10.97
CA GLN A 23 -23.18 10.22 11.38
C GLN A 23 -22.13 9.41 10.62
N GLN A 24 -21.34 8.60 11.34
CA GLN A 24 -20.23 7.82 10.80
C GLN A 24 -19.08 8.65 10.16
N GLY A 25 -19.05 9.95 10.46
CA GLY A 25 -17.99 10.86 9.98
C GLY A 25 -16.66 10.64 10.72
N VAL A 26 -16.06 9.47 10.57
CA VAL A 26 -14.72 9.17 11.09
C VAL A 26 -13.67 9.49 10.03
N ASP A 27 -12.64 10.23 10.39
CA ASP A 27 -11.48 10.45 9.53
C ASP A 27 -10.65 9.15 9.45
N THR A 28 -11.01 8.31 8.50
CA THR A 28 -10.38 7.00 8.33
C THR A 28 -8.93 7.11 7.86
N THR A 29 -8.56 8.21 7.21
CA THR A 29 -7.18 8.49 6.83
C THR A 29 -6.32 8.70 8.08
N LYS A 30 -6.79 9.50 9.04
CA LYS A 30 -6.08 9.65 10.32
C LYS A 30 -6.08 8.35 11.14
N LEU A 31 -7.20 7.64 11.15
CA LEU A 31 -7.30 6.38 11.88
C LEU A 31 -6.26 5.34 11.40
N MET A 32 -6.00 5.29 10.11
CA MET A 32 -5.08 4.33 9.51
C MET A 32 -3.64 4.85 9.38
N GLN A 33 -3.35 6.05 9.85
CA GLN A 33 -2.06 6.72 9.64
C GLN A 33 -0.88 5.96 10.25
N ASP A 34 -1.07 5.34 11.40
CA ASP A 34 -0.01 4.58 12.09
C ASP A 34 0.22 3.18 11.50
N VAL A 35 -0.80 2.63 10.86
CA VAL A 35 -0.78 1.24 10.36
C VAL A 35 -0.39 1.16 8.89
N ALA A 36 -0.78 2.14 8.09
CA ALA A 36 -0.66 2.09 6.64
C ALA A 36 0.62 2.76 6.13
N LEU A 37 1.41 2.02 5.34
CA LEU A 37 2.57 2.54 4.61
C LEU A 37 2.17 3.50 3.47
N TYR A 38 0.98 3.32 2.94
CA TYR A 38 0.37 4.20 1.96
C TYR A 38 -1.08 4.43 2.37
N ASN A 39 -1.48 5.69 2.50
CA ASN A 39 -2.77 6.04 3.06
C ASN A 39 -3.32 7.27 2.33
N VAL A 40 -4.40 7.10 1.58
CA VAL A 40 -4.91 8.16 0.71
C VAL A 40 -6.42 8.12 0.58
N GLU A 41 -7.02 9.30 0.46
CA GLU A 41 -8.41 9.48 0.08
C GLU A 41 -8.55 9.53 -1.45
N VAL A 42 -9.51 8.78 -1.97
CA VAL A 42 -9.87 8.79 -3.39
C VAL A 42 -10.76 9.98 -3.66
N THR A 43 -10.25 10.96 -4.40
CA THR A 43 -10.93 12.24 -4.66
C THR A 43 -11.83 12.23 -5.89
N GLY A 44 -11.90 11.11 -6.60
CA GLY A 44 -12.76 10.93 -7.78
C GLY A 44 -12.40 9.70 -8.58
N PRO A 45 -13.23 9.31 -9.55
CA PRO A 45 -13.02 8.10 -10.34
C PRO A 45 -11.74 8.16 -11.20
N GLU A 46 -11.35 9.32 -11.68
CA GLU A 46 -10.11 9.50 -12.45
C GLU A 46 -8.85 9.31 -11.58
N HIS A 47 -8.96 9.57 -10.28
CA HIS A 47 -7.92 9.36 -9.30
C HIS A 47 -7.83 7.89 -8.87
N ALA A 48 -8.97 7.20 -8.77
CA ALA A 48 -9.09 5.86 -8.20
C ALA A 48 -8.12 4.85 -8.83
N VAL A 49 -8.01 4.84 -10.17
CA VAL A 49 -7.14 3.89 -10.88
C VAL A 49 -5.67 4.05 -10.50
N LEU A 50 -5.21 5.30 -10.41
CA LEU A 50 -3.80 5.60 -10.09
C LEU A 50 -3.46 5.20 -8.66
N VAL A 51 -4.30 5.60 -7.70
CA VAL A 51 -4.03 5.33 -6.28
C VAL A 51 -4.20 3.86 -5.94
N THR A 52 -5.14 3.16 -6.58
CA THR A 52 -5.28 1.70 -6.40
C THR A 52 -4.06 0.96 -6.93
N ASN A 53 -3.58 1.33 -8.12
CA ASN A 53 -2.33 0.76 -8.65
C ASN A 53 -1.15 1.02 -7.71
N ARG A 54 -1.05 2.24 -7.18
CA ARG A 54 0.00 2.59 -6.21
C ARG A 54 -0.14 1.80 -4.91
N ALA A 55 -1.35 1.69 -4.37
CA ALA A 55 -1.64 0.92 -3.16
C ALA A 55 -1.22 -0.55 -3.29
N CYS A 56 -1.60 -1.19 -4.40
CA CYS A 56 -1.20 -2.57 -4.67
C CYS A 56 0.33 -2.73 -4.75
N ARG A 57 1.02 -1.79 -5.39
CA ARG A 57 2.49 -1.83 -5.53
C ARG A 57 3.19 -1.65 -4.18
N VAL A 58 2.72 -0.73 -3.35
CA VAL A 58 3.27 -0.54 -2.00
C VAL A 58 3.00 -1.77 -1.14
N ALA A 59 1.76 -2.25 -1.11
CA ALA A 59 1.42 -3.43 -0.32
C ALA A 59 2.28 -4.65 -0.69
N LEU A 60 2.47 -4.89 -1.99
CA LEU A 60 3.26 -6.03 -2.48
C LEU A 60 4.78 -5.80 -2.31
N GLY A 61 5.27 -4.59 -2.63
CA GLY A 61 6.70 -4.28 -2.60
C GLY A 61 7.26 -4.17 -1.19
N ASP A 62 6.55 -3.46 -0.34
CA ASP A 62 6.99 -3.17 1.02
C ASP A 62 6.39 -4.16 2.05
N ARG A 63 5.58 -5.14 1.57
CA ARG A 63 4.95 -6.18 2.40
C ARG A 63 4.22 -5.62 3.61
N GLY A 64 3.34 -4.67 3.36
CA GLY A 64 2.62 -3.96 4.43
C GLY A 64 1.21 -3.57 4.02
N VAL A 65 0.61 -2.69 4.81
CA VAL A 65 -0.75 -2.22 4.61
C VAL A 65 -0.75 -0.96 3.74
N ALA A 66 -1.54 -0.96 2.66
CA ALA A 66 -1.93 0.23 1.93
C ALA A 66 -3.42 0.48 2.16
N HIS A 67 -3.81 1.71 2.45
CA HIS A 67 -5.18 2.08 2.76
C HIS A 67 -5.74 3.10 1.79
N LEU A 68 -6.95 2.86 1.33
CA LEU A 68 -7.73 3.77 0.50
C LEU A 68 -9.04 4.11 1.18
N THR A 69 -9.33 5.40 1.31
CA THR A 69 -10.63 5.89 1.78
C THR A 69 -11.46 6.37 0.60
N VAL A 70 -12.72 5.96 0.52
CA VAL A 70 -13.61 6.34 -0.58
C VAL A 70 -14.92 6.88 -0.02
N SER A 71 -15.25 8.15 -0.29
CA SER A 71 -16.53 8.73 0.11
C SER A 71 -17.71 8.07 -0.62
N LYS A 72 -18.88 8.07 0.02
CA LYS A 72 -20.06 7.38 -0.49
C LYS A 72 -20.47 7.85 -1.89
N ASP A 73 -20.41 9.12 -2.13
CA ASP A 73 -20.75 9.72 -3.42
C ASP A 73 -19.67 9.45 -4.48
N THR A 74 -18.39 9.46 -4.11
CA THR A 74 -17.30 9.06 -5.02
C THR A 74 -17.48 7.64 -5.53
N GLN A 75 -17.98 6.72 -4.69
CA GLN A 75 -18.28 5.33 -5.09
C GLN A 75 -19.38 5.24 -6.16
N MET A 76 -20.26 6.25 -6.23
CA MET A 76 -21.38 6.30 -7.18
C MET A 76 -21.02 7.03 -8.48
N MET A 77 -19.89 7.72 -8.53
CA MET A 77 -19.45 8.47 -9.71
C MET A 77 -19.01 7.53 -10.84
N ARG A 78 -19.25 7.95 -12.07
CA ARG A 78 -18.75 7.24 -13.26
C ARG A 78 -17.45 7.85 -13.73
N LEU A 79 -16.55 6.99 -14.19
CA LEU A 79 -15.30 7.42 -14.82
C LEU A 79 -15.63 8.16 -16.12
N ALA A 80 -15.13 9.38 -16.23
CA ALA A 80 -15.21 10.19 -17.47
C ALA A 80 -13.78 10.51 -17.92
N THR A 81 -13.38 9.96 -19.06
CA THR A 81 -12.00 10.06 -19.56
C THR A 81 -11.60 11.45 -19.97
N ASP A 82 -12.58 12.28 -20.35
CA ASP A 82 -12.43 13.69 -20.69
C ASP A 82 -12.22 14.62 -19.49
N LYS A 83 -12.49 14.13 -18.28
CA LYS A 83 -12.29 14.88 -17.02
C LYS A 83 -10.91 14.65 -16.37
N ARG A 84 -10.04 13.90 -17.01
CA ARG A 84 -8.69 13.72 -16.51
C ARG A 84 -7.89 15.02 -16.61
N SER A 85 -7.09 15.29 -15.58
CA SER A 85 -6.14 16.39 -15.65
C SER A 85 -5.04 16.12 -16.70
N MET A 86 -4.39 17.16 -17.17
CA MET A 86 -3.26 17.06 -18.11
C MET A 86 -2.12 16.18 -17.55
N GLY A 87 -1.96 16.15 -16.23
CA GLY A 87 -0.99 15.30 -15.55
C GLY A 87 -1.39 13.81 -15.44
N ASN A 88 -2.65 13.48 -15.79
CA ASN A 88 -3.18 12.12 -15.79
C ASN A 88 -3.61 11.66 -17.18
N PRO A 89 -2.69 11.40 -18.11
CA PRO A 89 -3.02 11.04 -19.49
C PRO A 89 -3.67 9.65 -19.65
N GLY A 90 -3.94 8.94 -18.58
CA GLY A 90 -4.41 7.55 -18.61
C GLY A 90 -3.27 6.56 -18.86
N ALA A 91 -3.60 5.29 -18.92
CA ALA A 91 -2.67 4.20 -19.23
C ALA A 91 -1.34 4.14 -18.43
N ARG A 92 -1.28 4.81 -17.28
CA ARG A 92 -0.12 4.78 -16.36
C ARG A 92 -0.14 3.58 -15.42
N THR A 93 -0.92 2.57 -15.74
CA THR A 93 -0.99 1.33 -14.98
C THR A 93 -0.34 0.22 -15.78
N SER A 94 0.36 -0.66 -15.08
CA SER A 94 0.97 -1.86 -15.67
C SER A 94 0.56 -3.07 -14.85
N SER A 95 0.21 -4.15 -15.53
CA SER A 95 -0.03 -5.46 -14.90
C SER A 95 1.28 -6.12 -14.47
N SER A 96 2.41 -5.70 -15.02
CA SER A 96 3.71 -6.18 -14.59
C SER A 96 4.19 -5.37 -13.37
N TRP A 97 4.78 -6.07 -12.44
CA TRP A 97 5.45 -5.46 -11.31
C TRP A 97 6.77 -6.18 -11.07
N MET A 98 7.79 -5.44 -10.66
CA MET A 98 9.08 -6.01 -10.32
C MET A 98 9.07 -6.41 -8.84
N GLN A 99 9.38 -7.66 -8.57
CA GLN A 99 9.64 -8.09 -7.20
C GLN A 99 11.01 -7.55 -6.79
N VAL A 100 11.03 -6.73 -5.75
CA VAL A 100 12.28 -6.26 -5.16
C VAL A 100 12.83 -7.38 -4.29
N VAL A 101 13.98 -7.91 -4.67
CA VAL A 101 14.72 -8.88 -3.85
C VAL A 101 15.84 -8.12 -3.15
N ASN A 102 15.74 -7.96 -1.84
CA ASN A 102 16.82 -7.42 -1.04
C ASN A 102 17.89 -8.49 -0.84
N GLN A 103 19.05 -8.29 -1.46
CA GLN A 103 20.20 -9.13 -1.20
C GLN A 103 21.16 -8.40 -0.27
N PRO A 104 21.60 -9.04 0.82
CA PRO A 104 22.66 -8.49 1.66
C PRO A 104 23.97 -8.30 0.85
N PRO A 105 24.80 -7.34 1.19
CA PRO A 105 26.14 -7.21 0.64
C PRO A 105 26.96 -8.51 0.78
N LEU A 106 27.83 -8.77 -0.18
CA LEU A 106 28.58 -10.04 -0.26
C LEU A 106 29.48 -10.26 0.96
N ASP A 107 30.05 -9.21 1.51
CA ASP A 107 30.85 -9.25 2.74
C ASP A 107 30.04 -9.67 3.96
N GLN A 108 28.81 -9.21 4.07
CA GLN A 108 27.89 -9.64 5.14
C GLN A 108 27.47 -11.11 4.97
N LEU A 109 27.25 -11.55 3.75
CA LEU A 109 26.97 -12.96 3.46
C LEU A 109 28.15 -13.86 3.83
N ARG A 110 29.38 -13.42 3.53
CA ARG A 110 30.59 -14.12 3.91
C ARG A 110 30.76 -14.18 5.42
N ALA A 111 30.59 -13.05 6.11
CA ALA A 111 30.66 -13.01 7.57
C ALA A 111 29.63 -13.95 8.23
N ALA A 112 28.42 -14.02 7.71
CA ALA A 112 27.40 -14.95 8.17
C ALA A 112 27.79 -16.41 7.91
N ALA A 113 28.34 -16.72 6.74
CA ALA A 113 28.85 -18.06 6.41
C ALA A 113 29.99 -18.47 7.34
N ASP A 114 30.94 -17.58 7.60
CA ASP A 114 32.06 -17.84 8.50
C ASP A 114 31.58 -18.11 9.93
N ALA A 115 30.60 -17.32 10.41
CA ALA A 115 29.99 -17.55 11.72
C ALA A 115 29.31 -18.92 11.82
N LEU A 116 28.57 -19.35 10.79
CA LEU A 116 27.95 -20.67 10.73
C LEU A 116 28.99 -21.80 10.68
N ASN A 117 30.03 -21.63 9.89
CA ASN A 117 31.09 -22.63 9.71
C ASN A 117 31.99 -22.78 10.97
N SER A 118 32.05 -21.80 11.84
CA SER A 118 32.82 -21.87 13.10
C SER A 118 32.12 -22.71 14.16
N GLY A 119 30.83 -22.98 14.00
CA GLY A 119 30.03 -23.77 14.95
C GLY A 119 30.18 -25.27 14.77
N ARG A 120 30.23 -26.01 15.89
CA ARG A 120 30.23 -27.51 15.87
C ARG A 120 28.82 -28.11 15.77
N LYS A 121 27.82 -27.38 16.29
CA LYS A 121 26.40 -27.73 16.22
C LYS A 121 25.65 -26.44 15.88
N VAL A 122 25.12 -26.38 14.69
CA VAL A 122 24.42 -25.17 14.19
C VAL A 122 22.94 -25.51 14.02
N ALA A 123 22.08 -24.67 14.56
CA ALA A 123 20.65 -24.72 14.30
C ALA A 123 20.23 -23.40 13.65
N ILE A 124 19.43 -23.46 12.60
CA ILE A 124 18.90 -22.31 11.90
C ILE A 124 17.40 -22.28 12.08
N LEU A 125 16.87 -21.21 12.68
CA LEU A 125 15.45 -20.95 12.75
C LEU A 125 15.08 -20.02 11.60
N VAL A 126 14.28 -20.53 10.66
CA VAL A 126 13.81 -19.75 9.51
C VAL A 126 12.39 -19.31 9.76
N GLY A 127 12.18 -18.02 9.81
CA GLY A 127 10.86 -17.40 9.87
C GLY A 127 10.47 -16.78 8.54
N GLN A 128 9.26 -16.20 8.50
CA GLN A 128 8.80 -15.40 7.37
C GLN A 128 9.31 -13.96 7.54
N GLY A 129 10.58 -13.74 7.31
CA GLY A 129 11.18 -12.41 7.35
C GLY A 129 10.66 -11.48 6.24
N PRO A 130 10.93 -10.16 6.35
CA PRO A 130 10.59 -9.19 5.32
C PRO A 130 11.28 -9.46 3.99
#